data_fda909459f1bb49e20509f6869c42fe4
#
_entry.id   fda909459f1bb49e20509f6869c42fe4
#
_cell.length_a   1.000
_cell.length_b   1.000
_cell.length_c   1.000
_cell.angle_alpha   90.00
_cell.angle_beta   90.00
_cell.angle_gamma   90.00
#
_symmetry.space_group_name_H-M   'P 1'
#
loop_
_entity.id
_entity.type
_entity.pdbx_description
1 polymer ?
#
loop_
_entity_poly.entity_id
_entity_poly.type
_entity_poly.pdbx_seq_one_letter_code
_entity_poly.pdbx_strand_id
1 'polypeptide(L)'
;MRVSSPQGKFADGAARVDRQVLVRSEAWGKHLLHHYESGLVVHVHLGLYGSFTESAIPMGEPVGQVRMRLAGADFGTDLRGPTACEVLTAPEVGALVDRLGPDPLRRGADPDRAWRRIHRSRRPIGSLLMDQQVIAGVGNVYRAEVLYRHGIAPQRPGTALALDEWEALWADLVQLMRVGVRRGKMHVVRPEHDHGEPSYAPDRPRTYVYRRAGAPCRICGTPVAHSVLEGRNLFWCPACQPK
;
A
#
# COMPACT_ATOMS: atom_id res chain seq x y z
N MET A 1 23.66 13.76 3.21
CA MET A 1 22.39 13.88 3.98
C MET A 1 22.70 13.71 5.46
N ARG A 2 22.03 14.44 6.36
CA ARG A 2 22.09 14.20 7.81
C ARG A 2 20.95 13.27 8.19
N VAL A 3 21.28 12.25 9.00
CA VAL A 3 20.32 11.26 9.49
C VAL A 3 20.41 11.21 11.02
N SER A 4 19.29 11.34 11.71
CA SER A 4 19.24 11.28 13.16
C SER A 4 17.97 10.54 13.65
N SER A 5 17.98 10.15 14.92
CA SER A 5 16.84 9.54 15.61
C SER A 5 16.59 10.34 16.89
N PRO A 6 15.73 11.37 16.86
CA PRO A 6 15.56 12.31 17.97
C PRO A 6 15.23 11.64 19.31
N GLN A 7 14.41 10.59 19.31
CA GLN A 7 14.05 9.82 20.52
C GLN A 7 14.81 8.49 20.65
N GLY A 8 15.89 8.29 19.89
CA GLY A 8 16.82 7.18 20.06
C GLY A 8 16.40 5.81 19.54
N LYS A 9 15.13 5.60 19.16
CA LYS A 9 14.63 4.27 18.73
C LYS A 9 15.27 3.72 17.45
N PHE A 10 16.04 4.53 16.73
CA PHE A 10 16.79 4.19 15.52
C PHE A 10 18.21 4.78 15.58
N ALA A 11 18.75 5.06 16.77
CA ALA A 11 20.02 5.78 16.95
C ALA A 11 21.20 5.06 16.27
N ASP A 12 21.35 3.75 16.49
CA ASP A 12 22.41 2.94 15.89
C ASP A 12 22.32 2.91 14.35
N GLY A 13 21.10 2.74 13.84
CA GLY A 13 20.85 2.77 12.39
C GLY A 13 21.15 4.14 11.79
N ALA A 14 20.74 5.21 12.46
CA ALA A 14 21.02 6.57 12.02
C ALA A 14 22.53 6.85 11.99
N ALA A 15 23.26 6.47 13.05
CA ALA A 15 24.72 6.65 13.11
C ALA A 15 25.47 5.95 11.98
N ARG A 16 24.96 4.79 11.52
CA ARG A 16 25.59 4.02 10.40
C ARG A 16 25.46 4.70 9.05
N VAL A 17 24.44 5.55 8.85
CA VAL A 17 24.14 6.19 7.55
C VAL A 17 24.20 7.72 7.60
N ASP A 18 24.44 8.33 8.78
CA ASP A 18 24.57 9.79 8.90
C ASP A 18 25.75 10.31 8.04
N ARG A 19 25.56 11.47 7.42
CA ARG A 19 26.51 12.14 6.54
C ARG A 19 26.89 11.38 5.26
N GLN A 20 26.21 10.29 4.95
CA GLN A 20 26.38 9.59 3.71
C GLN A 20 25.54 10.18 2.58
N VAL A 21 25.89 9.85 1.33
CA VAL A 21 25.09 10.19 0.16
C VAL A 21 23.96 9.18 0.03
N LEU A 22 22.71 9.65 -0.03
CA LEU A 22 21.57 8.86 -0.46
C LEU A 22 21.65 8.72 -1.99
N VAL A 23 21.99 7.54 -2.47
CA VAL A 23 22.22 7.28 -3.90
C VAL A 23 20.91 7.14 -4.66
N ARG A 24 19.95 6.42 -4.06
CA ARG A 24 18.62 6.22 -4.66
C ARG A 24 17.59 5.80 -3.61
N SER A 25 16.32 6.03 -3.94
CA SER A 25 15.18 5.50 -3.20
C SER A 25 14.32 4.65 -4.12
N GLU A 26 13.84 3.53 -3.64
CA GLU A 26 12.91 2.67 -4.36
C GLU A 26 11.85 2.09 -3.44
N ALA A 27 10.74 1.66 -4.03
CA ALA A 27 9.67 0.96 -3.31
C ALA A 27 9.44 -0.44 -3.90
N TRP A 28 9.18 -1.40 -3.01
CA TRP A 28 8.69 -2.74 -3.32
C TRP A 28 7.43 -2.98 -2.51
N GLY A 29 6.28 -2.95 -3.16
CA GLY A 29 5.00 -2.97 -2.46
C GLY A 29 4.89 -1.83 -1.45
N LYS A 30 4.86 -2.16 -0.17
CA LYS A 30 4.75 -1.20 0.94
C LYS A 30 6.08 -0.96 1.66
N HIS A 31 7.18 -1.44 1.12
CA HIS A 31 8.52 -1.30 1.65
C HIS A 31 9.28 -0.20 0.89
N LEU A 32 9.72 0.82 1.60
CA LEU A 32 10.58 1.88 1.08
C LEU A 32 12.03 1.54 1.42
N LEU A 33 12.92 1.63 0.46
CA LEU A 33 14.35 1.32 0.54
C LEU A 33 15.16 2.54 0.13
N HIS A 34 15.91 3.12 1.07
CA HIS A 34 16.85 4.21 0.85
C HIS A 34 18.27 3.63 0.78
N HIS A 35 18.89 3.64 -0.40
CA HIS A 35 20.21 3.10 -0.65
C HIS A 35 21.28 4.18 -0.45
N TYR A 36 22.26 3.90 0.40
CA TYR A 36 23.37 4.79 0.71
C TYR A 36 24.66 4.35 0.02
N GLU A 37 25.62 5.29 -0.16
CA GLU A 37 26.88 5.04 -0.85
C GLU A 37 27.74 3.93 -0.23
N SER A 38 27.59 3.69 1.06
CA SER A 38 28.23 2.57 1.77
C SER A 38 27.70 1.18 1.40
N GLY A 39 26.65 1.10 0.57
CA GLY A 39 25.93 -0.14 0.28
C GLY A 39 24.89 -0.53 1.34
N LEU A 40 24.77 0.22 2.44
CA LEU A 40 23.73 0.04 3.42
C LEU A 40 22.39 0.58 2.89
N VAL A 41 21.30 -0.02 3.36
CA VAL A 41 19.94 0.35 2.94
C VAL A 41 19.08 0.59 4.18
N VAL A 42 18.50 1.77 4.30
CA VAL A 42 17.46 2.01 5.31
C VAL A 42 16.12 1.53 4.74
N HIS A 43 15.57 0.53 5.40
CA HIS A 43 14.25 -0.02 5.12
C HIS A 43 13.20 0.65 6.00
N VAL A 44 12.11 1.11 5.37
CA VAL A 44 10.95 1.65 6.09
C VAL A 44 9.68 0.94 5.64
N HIS A 45 8.88 0.50 6.61
CA HIS A 45 7.50 0.06 6.39
C HIS A 45 6.57 0.88 7.28
N LEU A 46 5.71 1.68 6.67
CA LEU A 46 4.85 2.62 7.40
C LEU A 46 3.81 1.91 8.28
N GLY A 47 3.28 0.76 7.85
CA GLY A 47 2.19 0.09 8.54
C GLY A 47 0.88 0.88 8.45
N LEU A 48 0.14 0.95 9.57
CA LEU A 48 -1.15 1.65 9.63
C LEU A 48 -1.03 3.11 10.07
N TYR A 49 -0.04 3.43 10.88
CA TYR A 49 0.11 4.73 11.56
C TYR A 49 1.34 5.50 11.11
N GLY A 50 2.25 4.85 10.39
CA GLY A 50 3.47 5.49 9.91
C GLY A 50 3.19 6.60 8.90
N SER A 51 3.93 7.69 9.05
CA SER A 51 3.84 8.83 8.13
C SER A 51 5.18 9.55 8.00
N PHE A 52 5.40 10.16 6.84
CA PHE A 52 6.43 11.17 6.65
C PHE A 52 5.82 12.57 6.67
N THR A 53 6.53 13.52 7.26
CA THR A 53 6.19 14.95 7.20
C THR A 53 7.41 15.69 6.67
N GLU A 54 7.24 16.41 5.57
CA GLU A 54 8.29 17.22 4.96
C GLU A 54 8.27 18.65 5.52
N SER A 55 9.46 19.25 5.65
CA SER A 55 9.66 20.63 6.07
C SER A 55 10.86 21.23 5.35
N ALA A 56 10.83 22.54 5.11
CA ALA A 56 12.00 23.28 4.64
C ALA A 56 13.11 23.30 5.70
N ILE A 57 14.35 23.49 5.25
CA ILE A 57 15.51 23.72 6.13
C ILE A 57 15.59 25.24 6.45
N PRO A 58 15.85 25.63 7.73
CA PRO A 58 16.09 24.77 8.88
C PRO A 58 14.80 24.14 9.40
N MET A 59 14.86 22.83 9.69
CA MET A 59 13.76 22.13 10.32
C MET A 59 13.56 22.60 11.75
N GLY A 60 12.32 22.80 12.17
CA GLY A 60 11.98 23.04 13.55
C GLY A 60 12.31 21.88 14.50
N GLU A 61 12.11 22.07 15.79
CA GLU A 61 12.26 21.02 16.78
C GLU A 61 11.38 19.82 16.47
N PRO A 62 11.86 18.58 16.73
CA PRO A 62 11.07 17.39 16.50
C PRO A 62 9.81 17.34 17.35
N VAL A 63 8.65 17.26 16.72
CA VAL A 63 7.35 17.18 17.41
C VAL A 63 6.90 15.73 17.50
N GLY A 64 6.59 15.25 18.69
CA GLY A 64 6.10 13.89 18.96
C GLY A 64 7.19 12.82 18.79
N GLN A 65 6.77 11.60 18.49
CA GLN A 65 7.65 10.43 18.37
C GLN A 65 8.25 10.32 16.96
N VAL A 66 9.34 11.02 16.69
CA VAL A 66 10.09 10.94 15.42
C VAL A 66 11.06 9.77 15.48
N ARG A 67 10.81 8.72 14.67
CA ARG A 67 11.67 7.54 14.56
C ARG A 67 12.99 7.86 13.88
N MET A 68 12.90 8.61 12.78
CA MET A 68 14.04 9.00 11.96
C MET A 68 13.78 10.40 11.39
N ARG A 69 14.79 11.26 11.43
CA ARG A 69 14.81 12.55 10.76
C ARG A 69 15.89 12.52 9.68
N LEU A 70 15.50 12.88 8.47
CA LEU A 70 16.39 13.10 7.34
C LEU A 70 16.46 14.59 7.05
N ALA A 71 17.67 15.15 6.90
CA ALA A 71 17.84 16.56 6.52
C ALA A 71 18.79 16.66 5.33
N GLY A 72 18.29 17.16 4.23
CA GLY A 72 19.03 17.49 3.00
C GLY A 72 19.55 18.92 3.03
N ALA A 73 19.77 19.51 1.85
CA ALA A 73 20.17 20.92 1.71
C ALA A 73 18.99 21.89 1.91
N ASP A 74 17.87 21.62 1.25
CA ASP A 74 16.71 22.52 1.18
C ASP A 74 15.51 22.00 1.99
N PHE A 75 15.36 20.69 2.06
CA PHE A 75 14.24 20.01 2.71
C PHE A 75 14.70 18.89 3.62
N GLY A 76 13.86 18.59 4.60
CA GLY A 76 14.01 17.43 5.45
C GLY A 76 12.68 16.75 5.72
N THR A 77 12.74 15.53 6.25
CA THR A 77 11.55 14.74 6.58
C THR A 77 11.65 14.11 7.95
N ASP A 78 10.54 14.05 8.64
CA ASP A 78 10.34 13.31 9.90
C ASP A 78 9.50 12.07 9.65
N LEU A 79 10.04 10.90 9.98
CA LEU A 79 9.31 9.64 9.99
C LEU A 79 8.72 9.37 11.37
N ARG A 80 7.41 9.18 11.45
CA ARG A 80 6.68 8.87 12.69
C ARG A 80 5.93 7.56 12.58
N GLY A 81 5.87 6.79 13.66
CA GLY A 81 5.03 5.61 13.81
C GLY A 81 5.21 4.46 12.80
N PRO A 82 6.38 4.25 12.17
CA PRO A 82 6.54 3.15 11.23
C PRO A 82 6.49 1.79 11.95
N THR A 83 6.04 0.75 11.24
CA THR A 83 6.11 -0.63 11.71
C THR A 83 7.56 -1.15 11.66
N ALA A 84 8.32 -0.79 10.62
CA ALA A 84 9.75 -1.06 10.52
C ALA A 84 10.51 0.21 10.13
N CYS A 85 11.69 0.38 10.73
CA CYS A 85 12.71 1.35 10.36
C CYS A 85 14.04 0.76 10.81
N GLU A 86 14.81 0.21 9.89
CA GLU A 86 16.01 -0.58 10.17
C GLU A 86 17.03 -0.43 9.06
N VAL A 87 18.30 -0.77 9.34
CA VAL A 87 19.36 -0.79 8.34
C VAL A 87 19.61 -2.22 7.90
N LEU A 88 19.49 -2.45 6.60
CA LEU A 88 19.71 -3.74 5.94
C LEU A 88 20.97 -3.71 5.09
N THR A 89 21.59 -4.88 4.92
CA THR A 89 22.59 -5.19 3.94
C THR A 89 21.95 -5.61 2.60
N ALA A 90 22.71 -5.63 1.52
CA ALA A 90 22.19 -6.06 0.21
C ALA A 90 21.58 -7.48 0.21
N PRO A 91 22.20 -8.50 0.86
CA PRO A 91 21.57 -9.83 0.98
C PRO A 91 20.23 -9.79 1.74
N GLU A 92 20.12 -9.00 2.80
CA GLU A 92 18.87 -8.88 3.58
C GLU A 92 17.76 -8.19 2.77
N VAL A 93 18.11 -7.19 1.95
CA VAL A 93 17.18 -6.58 1.00
C VAL A 93 16.73 -7.61 -0.04
N GLY A 94 17.64 -8.43 -0.59
CA GLY A 94 17.29 -9.54 -1.49
C GLY A 94 16.27 -10.48 -0.84
N ALA A 95 16.56 -10.97 0.36
CA ALA A 95 15.66 -11.85 1.10
C ALA A 95 14.30 -11.22 1.43
N LEU A 96 14.24 -9.89 1.65
CA LEU A 96 12.99 -9.16 1.83
C LEU A 96 12.16 -9.17 0.54
N VAL A 97 12.79 -8.82 -0.59
CA VAL A 97 12.13 -8.71 -1.90
C VAL A 97 11.66 -10.07 -2.41
N ASP A 98 12.44 -11.12 -2.24
CA ASP A 98 12.13 -12.49 -2.71
C ASP A 98 10.87 -13.08 -2.06
N ARG A 99 10.54 -12.64 -0.85
CA ARG A 99 9.31 -13.03 -0.17
C ARG A 99 8.06 -12.36 -0.72
N LEU A 100 8.20 -11.24 -1.42
CA LEU A 100 7.07 -10.49 -1.95
C LEU A 100 6.51 -11.15 -3.21
N GLY A 101 5.20 -11.07 -3.37
CA GLY A 101 4.54 -11.33 -4.65
C GLY A 101 4.90 -10.28 -5.69
N PRO A 102 4.45 -10.44 -6.94
CA PRO A 102 4.65 -9.42 -7.96
C PRO A 102 4.00 -8.09 -7.54
N ASP A 103 4.71 -7.00 -7.79
CA ASP A 103 4.24 -5.63 -7.52
C ASP A 103 3.70 -5.02 -8.81
N PRO A 104 2.40 -4.64 -8.86
CA PRO A 104 1.77 -4.06 -10.06
C PRO A 104 2.43 -2.78 -10.58
N LEU A 105 3.21 -2.09 -9.74
CA LEU A 105 3.91 -0.86 -10.13
C LEU A 105 5.29 -1.11 -10.76
N ARG A 106 5.83 -2.32 -10.64
CA ARG A 106 7.17 -2.65 -11.16
C ARG A 106 7.11 -3.04 -12.63
N ARG A 107 8.11 -2.59 -13.42
CA ARG A 107 8.32 -3.07 -14.79
C ARG A 107 8.70 -4.54 -14.75
N GLY A 108 8.06 -5.36 -15.59
CA GLY A 108 8.31 -6.80 -15.64
C GLY A 108 7.73 -7.59 -14.46
N ALA A 109 6.78 -7.02 -13.71
CA ALA A 109 5.99 -7.79 -12.76
C ALA A 109 5.31 -8.97 -13.47
N ASP A 110 5.45 -10.18 -12.91
CA ASP A 110 4.86 -11.41 -13.45
C ASP A 110 3.48 -11.67 -12.81
N PRO A 111 2.35 -11.32 -13.47
CA PRO A 111 1.03 -11.58 -12.96
C PRO A 111 0.73 -13.08 -12.81
N ASP A 112 1.37 -13.94 -13.60
CA ASP A 112 1.15 -15.38 -13.54
C ASP A 112 1.69 -15.98 -12.25
N ARG A 113 2.72 -15.37 -11.66
CA ARG A 113 3.22 -15.78 -10.34
C ARG A 113 2.16 -15.60 -9.25
N ALA A 114 1.38 -14.51 -9.30
CA ALA A 114 0.26 -14.29 -8.39
C ALA A 114 -0.91 -15.21 -8.74
N TRP A 115 -1.24 -15.35 -10.03
CA TRP A 115 -2.29 -16.24 -10.51
C TRP A 115 -2.10 -17.67 -10.02
N ARG A 116 -0.92 -18.26 -10.20
CA ARG A 116 -0.62 -19.63 -9.75
C ARG A 116 -0.86 -19.83 -8.25
N ARG A 117 -0.64 -18.79 -7.42
CA ARG A 117 -0.93 -18.86 -5.97
C ARG A 117 -2.42 -18.71 -5.68
N ILE A 118 -3.09 -17.80 -6.36
CA ILE A 118 -4.52 -17.54 -6.21
C ILE A 118 -5.32 -18.79 -6.62
N HIS A 119 -5.12 -19.29 -7.82
CA HIS A 119 -5.90 -20.38 -8.40
C HIS A 119 -5.75 -21.72 -7.66
N ARG A 120 -4.68 -21.92 -6.89
CA ARG A 120 -4.45 -23.11 -6.05
C ARG A 120 -5.00 -22.96 -4.63
N SER A 121 -5.54 -21.81 -4.28
CA SER A 121 -5.94 -21.50 -2.90
C SER A 121 -7.45 -21.52 -2.73
N ARG A 122 -7.92 -22.21 -1.70
CA ARG A 122 -9.33 -22.16 -1.24
C ARG A 122 -9.62 -20.94 -0.34
N ARG A 123 -8.60 -20.15 0.01
CA ARG A 123 -8.81 -18.91 0.76
C ARG A 123 -9.63 -17.91 -0.07
N PRO A 124 -10.42 -17.05 0.60
CA PRO A 124 -11.16 -15.96 -0.06
C PRO A 124 -10.24 -15.08 -0.89
N ILE A 125 -10.68 -14.67 -2.10
CA ILE A 125 -9.91 -13.74 -2.94
C ILE A 125 -9.62 -12.41 -2.21
N GLY A 126 -10.53 -11.95 -1.35
CA GLY A 126 -10.31 -10.79 -0.50
C GLY A 126 -9.14 -10.94 0.47
N SER A 127 -8.84 -12.14 0.97
CA SER A 127 -7.65 -12.43 1.77
C SER A 127 -6.40 -12.49 0.92
N LEU A 128 -6.47 -13.17 -0.23
CA LEU A 128 -5.33 -13.37 -1.13
C LEU A 128 -4.78 -12.04 -1.68
N LEU A 129 -5.66 -11.09 -2.01
CA LEU A 129 -5.23 -9.76 -2.46
C LEU A 129 -4.57 -8.92 -1.36
N MET A 130 -4.76 -9.25 -0.08
CA MET A 130 -4.08 -8.59 1.04
C MET A 130 -2.76 -9.23 1.43
N ASP A 131 -2.52 -10.46 0.98
CA ASP A 131 -1.30 -11.20 1.24
C ASP A 131 -0.16 -10.69 0.37
N GLN A 132 0.80 -10.01 1.00
CA GLN A 132 1.93 -9.39 0.28
C GLN A 132 2.86 -10.41 -0.38
N GLN A 133 2.78 -11.69 -0.03
CA GLN A 133 3.48 -12.76 -0.73
C GLN A 133 2.75 -13.18 -2.02
N VAL A 134 1.43 -12.97 -2.10
CA VAL A 134 0.64 -13.23 -3.31
C VAL A 134 0.75 -12.06 -4.27
N ILE A 135 0.52 -10.84 -3.79
CA ILE A 135 0.61 -9.60 -4.57
C ILE A 135 1.11 -8.47 -3.68
N ALA A 136 2.23 -7.86 -4.02
CA ALA A 136 2.80 -6.78 -3.23
C ALA A 136 2.06 -5.45 -3.46
N GLY A 137 2.01 -4.61 -2.44
CA GLY A 137 1.51 -3.25 -2.53
C GLY A 137 0.00 -3.09 -2.31
N VAL A 138 -0.81 -4.08 -2.65
CA VAL A 138 -2.27 -4.00 -2.49
C VAL A 138 -2.65 -3.87 -1.02
N GLY A 139 -3.47 -2.85 -0.73
CA GLY A 139 -4.02 -2.57 0.58
C GLY A 139 -5.54 -2.67 0.62
N ASN A 140 -6.11 -2.41 1.79
CA ASN A 140 -7.53 -2.64 2.05
C ASN A 140 -8.46 -1.82 1.11
N VAL A 141 -8.05 -0.59 0.73
CA VAL A 141 -8.81 0.23 -0.21
C VAL A 141 -8.82 -0.42 -1.58
N TYR A 142 -7.64 -0.66 -2.18
CA TYR A 142 -7.55 -1.27 -3.50
C TYR A 142 -8.21 -2.65 -3.55
N ARG A 143 -8.06 -3.50 -2.52
CA ARG A 143 -8.76 -4.79 -2.41
C ARG A 143 -10.27 -4.64 -2.55
N ALA A 144 -10.87 -3.77 -1.73
CA ALA A 144 -12.32 -3.59 -1.72
C ALA A 144 -12.83 -3.03 -3.05
N GLU A 145 -12.14 -2.02 -3.56
CA GLU A 145 -12.58 -1.28 -4.74
C GLU A 145 -12.37 -2.04 -6.05
N VAL A 146 -11.25 -2.76 -6.22
CA VAL A 146 -11.03 -3.56 -7.44
C VAL A 146 -11.99 -4.74 -7.50
N LEU A 147 -12.24 -5.43 -6.39
CA LEU A 147 -13.23 -6.52 -6.35
C LEU A 147 -14.65 -6.01 -6.68
N TYR A 148 -15.02 -4.83 -6.15
CA TYR A 148 -16.28 -4.19 -6.50
C TYR A 148 -16.37 -3.86 -8.00
N ARG A 149 -15.33 -3.25 -8.56
CA ARG A 149 -15.29 -2.82 -9.98
C ARG A 149 -15.43 -3.98 -10.97
N HIS A 150 -15.05 -5.19 -10.54
CA HIS A 150 -15.14 -6.42 -11.33
C HIS A 150 -16.31 -7.34 -10.91
N GLY A 151 -17.18 -6.90 -9.99
CA GLY A 151 -18.33 -7.69 -9.56
C GLY A 151 -17.96 -8.97 -8.81
N ILE A 152 -16.74 -9.07 -8.27
CA ILE A 152 -16.24 -10.29 -7.63
C ILE A 152 -16.52 -10.25 -6.12
N ALA A 153 -17.28 -11.24 -5.62
CA ALA A 153 -17.49 -11.39 -4.19
C ALA A 153 -16.16 -11.63 -3.46
N PRO A 154 -15.84 -10.84 -2.41
CA PRO A 154 -14.56 -10.98 -1.73
C PRO A 154 -14.39 -12.31 -0.98
N GLN A 155 -15.49 -13.02 -0.68
CA GLN A 155 -15.50 -14.34 -0.04
C GLN A 155 -15.28 -15.49 -1.03
N ARG A 156 -15.37 -15.23 -2.33
CA ARG A 156 -15.18 -16.24 -3.39
C ARG A 156 -13.78 -16.87 -3.25
N PRO A 157 -13.67 -18.20 -3.24
CA PRO A 157 -12.35 -18.86 -3.12
C PRO A 157 -11.48 -18.58 -4.36
N GLY A 158 -10.18 -18.48 -4.17
CA GLY A 158 -9.25 -18.25 -5.28
C GLY A 158 -9.33 -19.31 -6.37
N THR A 159 -9.61 -20.59 -6.00
CA THR A 159 -9.84 -21.69 -6.96
C THR A 159 -11.04 -21.50 -7.88
N ALA A 160 -11.98 -20.63 -7.53
CA ALA A 160 -13.17 -20.35 -8.32
C ALA A 160 -13.04 -19.08 -9.20
N LEU A 161 -11.90 -18.36 -9.10
CA LEU A 161 -11.62 -17.24 -9.99
C LEU A 161 -11.21 -17.77 -11.37
N ALA A 162 -11.75 -17.19 -12.43
CA ALA A 162 -11.35 -17.50 -13.80
C ALA A 162 -10.10 -16.69 -14.22
N LEU A 163 -9.36 -17.16 -15.21
CA LEU A 163 -8.12 -16.52 -15.64
C LEU A 163 -8.38 -15.12 -16.23
N ASP A 164 -9.41 -14.99 -17.06
CA ASP A 164 -9.82 -13.70 -17.66
C ASP A 164 -10.26 -12.67 -16.62
N GLU A 165 -10.96 -13.11 -15.56
CA GLU A 165 -11.29 -12.25 -14.42
C GLU A 165 -10.03 -11.77 -13.70
N TRP A 166 -9.04 -12.66 -13.52
CA TRP A 166 -7.76 -12.29 -12.92
C TRP A 166 -6.99 -11.29 -13.79
N GLU A 167 -6.89 -11.53 -15.09
CA GLU A 167 -6.20 -10.64 -16.02
C GLU A 167 -6.82 -9.23 -16.02
N ALA A 168 -8.15 -9.15 -16.07
CA ALA A 168 -8.88 -7.88 -16.00
C ALA A 168 -8.65 -7.16 -14.64
N LEU A 169 -8.69 -7.91 -13.53
CA LEU A 169 -8.45 -7.39 -12.18
C LEU A 169 -7.02 -6.87 -12.05
N TRP A 170 -6.02 -7.63 -12.54
CA TRP A 170 -4.62 -7.21 -12.52
C TRP A 170 -4.39 -5.93 -13.33
N ALA A 171 -4.93 -5.86 -14.54
CA ALA A 171 -4.81 -4.68 -15.41
C ALA A 171 -5.40 -3.43 -14.73
N ASP A 172 -6.56 -3.56 -14.10
CA ASP A 172 -7.21 -2.47 -13.37
C ASP A 172 -6.40 -2.05 -12.13
N LEU A 173 -5.85 -3.00 -11.37
CA LEU A 173 -4.94 -2.70 -10.25
C LEU A 173 -3.72 -1.90 -10.70
N VAL A 174 -3.06 -2.31 -11.78
CA VAL A 174 -1.92 -1.60 -12.36
C VAL A 174 -2.29 -0.16 -12.69
N GLN A 175 -3.43 0.03 -13.35
CA GLN A 175 -3.92 1.36 -13.73
C GLN A 175 -4.24 2.22 -12.51
N LEU A 176 -5.02 1.70 -11.56
CA LEU A 176 -5.44 2.42 -10.36
C LEU A 176 -4.24 2.82 -9.49
N MET A 177 -3.29 1.91 -9.30
CA MET A 177 -2.11 2.17 -8.49
C MET A 177 -1.19 3.19 -9.17
N ARG A 178 -0.99 3.14 -10.49
CA ARG A 178 -0.23 4.15 -11.25
C ARG A 178 -0.87 5.53 -11.17
N VAL A 179 -2.20 5.61 -11.26
CA VAL A 179 -2.93 6.88 -11.07
C VAL A 179 -2.73 7.38 -9.64
N GLY A 180 -2.83 6.50 -8.65
CA GLY A 180 -2.63 6.84 -7.24
C GLY A 180 -1.24 7.45 -6.97
N VAL A 181 -0.19 6.84 -7.52
CA VAL A 181 1.19 7.36 -7.40
C VAL A 181 1.34 8.72 -8.06
N ARG A 182 0.87 8.87 -9.31
CA ARG A 182 0.99 10.15 -10.04
C ARG A 182 0.26 11.30 -9.36
N ARG A 183 -0.86 11.03 -8.70
CA ARG A 183 -1.71 12.05 -8.07
C ARG A 183 -1.46 12.19 -6.56
N GLY A 184 -0.56 11.38 -5.97
CA GLY A 184 -0.36 11.32 -4.53
C GLY A 184 -1.59 10.88 -3.73
N LYS A 185 -2.66 10.42 -4.42
CA LYS A 185 -3.97 10.13 -3.85
C LYS A 185 -4.67 9.04 -4.66
N MET A 186 -5.31 8.11 -3.98
CA MET A 186 -6.09 7.04 -4.65
C MET A 186 -7.31 7.61 -5.37
N HIS A 187 -7.53 7.19 -6.62
CA HIS A 187 -8.71 7.47 -7.42
C HIS A 187 -9.27 6.13 -7.92
N VAL A 188 -10.35 5.69 -7.30
CA VAL A 188 -10.92 4.35 -7.53
C VAL A 188 -12.33 4.38 -8.12
N VAL A 189 -13.06 5.49 -7.92
CA VAL A 189 -14.37 5.70 -8.55
C VAL A 189 -14.14 6.12 -10.00
N ARG A 190 -14.89 5.50 -10.93
CA ARG A 190 -14.86 5.84 -12.35
C ARG A 190 -15.47 7.22 -12.58
N PRO A 191 -14.98 8.02 -13.54
CA PRO A 191 -15.51 9.36 -13.79
C PRO A 191 -17.03 9.40 -14.00
N GLU A 192 -17.57 8.44 -14.75
CA GLU A 192 -19.01 8.31 -15.02
C GLU A 192 -19.87 8.00 -13.79
N HIS A 193 -19.25 7.55 -12.71
CA HIS A 193 -19.92 7.26 -11.42
C HIS A 193 -19.56 8.27 -10.33
N ASP A 194 -18.78 9.31 -10.68
CA ASP A 194 -18.33 10.31 -9.73
C ASP A 194 -19.18 11.58 -9.82
N HIS A 195 -20.27 11.60 -9.07
CA HIS A 195 -21.21 12.72 -9.03
C HIS A 195 -20.86 13.79 -7.97
N GLY A 196 -19.60 13.86 -7.54
CA GLY A 196 -19.14 14.88 -6.59
C GLY A 196 -19.50 14.60 -5.13
N GLU A 197 -20.05 13.43 -4.81
CA GLU A 197 -20.36 13.06 -3.43
C GLU A 197 -19.13 13.05 -2.53
N PRO A 198 -19.27 13.39 -1.23
CA PRO A 198 -18.16 13.46 -0.32
C PRO A 198 -17.48 12.09 -0.14
N SER A 199 -16.18 12.12 0.18
CA SER A 199 -15.45 10.95 0.63
C SER A 199 -15.88 10.59 2.07
N TYR A 200 -15.44 9.42 2.55
CA TYR A 200 -15.74 8.96 3.91
C TYR A 200 -15.01 9.75 5.03
N ALA A 201 -14.08 10.61 4.68
CA ALA A 201 -13.41 11.56 5.57
C ALA A 201 -12.68 12.63 4.75
N PRO A 202 -12.32 13.79 5.32
CA PRO A 202 -11.50 14.80 4.66
C PRO A 202 -10.21 14.21 4.10
N ASP A 203 -9.78 14.65 2.93
CA ASP A 203 -8.55 14.23 2.23
C ASP A 203 -8.44 12.72 1.91
N ARG A 204 -9.52 11.98 2.09
CA ARG A 204 -9.59 10.57 1.73
C ARG A 204 -10.22 10.37 0.35
N PRO A 205 -9.89 9.25 -0.35
CA PRO A 205 -10.47 9.00 -1.66
C PRO A 205 -11.97 8.75 -1.57
N ARG A 206 -12.71 9.16 -2.60
CA ARG A 206 -14.07 8.68 -2.81
C ARG A 206 -14.00 7.20 -3.20
N THR A 207 -14.92 6.39 -2.69
CA THR A 207 -14.93 4.94 -2.82
C THR A 207 -16.31 4.44 -3.19
N TYR A 208 -16.39 3.25 -3.81
CA TYR A 208 -17.67 2.56 -4.03
C TYR A 208 -18.18 1.90 -2.76
N VAL A 209 -17.32 1.14 -2.08
CA VAL A 209 -17.71 0.33 -0.92
C VAL A 209 -16.84 0.56 0.32
N TYR A 210 -15.56 0.89 0.15
CA TYR A 210 -14.65 1.00 1.28
C TYR A 210 -15.08 2.08 2.26
N ARG A 211 -15.25 1.69 3.56
CA ARG A 211 -15.73 2.54 4.66
C ARG A 211 -17.12 3.17 4.40
N ARG A 212 -17.98 2.47 3.65
CA ARG A 212 -19.35 2.90 3.37
C ARG A 212 -20.40 1.89 3.88
N ALA A 213 -20.08 1.16 4.95
CA ALA A 213 -21.02 0.21 5.55
C ALA A 213 -22.40 0.83 5.82
N GLY A 214 -23.47 0.17 5.38
CA GLY A 214 -24.84 0.64 5.50
C GLY A 214 -25.26 1.75 4.51
N ALA A 215 -24.29 2.45 3.90
CA ALA A 215 -24.63 3.46 2.88
C ALA A 215 -25.14 2.78 1.58
N PRO A 216 -26.00 3.44 0.80
CA PRO A 216 -26.47 2.90 -0.47
C PRO A 216 -25.30 2.74 -1.45
N CYS A 217 -25.26 1.61 -2.16
CA CYS A 217 -24.35 1.40 -3.27
C CYS A 217 -24.55 2.47 -4.34
N ARG A 218 -23.45 3.04 -4.88
CA ARG A 218 -23.53 4.12 -5.87
C ARG A 218 -24.18 3.69 -7.20
N ILE A 219 -24.27 2.38 -7.46
CA ILE A 219 -24.80 1.85 -8.73
C ILE A 219 -26.22 1.27 -8.54
N CYS A 220 -26.43 0.40 -7.54
CA CYS A 220 -27.68 -0.33 -7.40
C CYS A 220 -28.52 0.05 -6.17
N GLY A 221 -28.05 0.98 -5.34
CA GLY A 221 -28.75 1.42 -4.13
C GLY A 221 -28.74 0.43 -2.96
N THR A 222 -28.34 -0.82 -3.15
CA THR A 222 -28.28 -1.83 -2.08
C THR A 222 -27.33 -1.39 -0.98
N PRO A 223 -27.66 -1.53 0.32
CA PRO A 223 -26.76 -1.18 1.40
C PRO A 223 -25.41 -1.95 1.32
N VAL A 224 -24.31 -1.22 1.42
CA VAL A 224 -22.95 -1.81 1.45
C VAL A 224 -22.82 -2.66 2.70
N ALA A 225 -22.46 -3.93 2.51
CA ALA A 225 -22.23 -4.88 3.59
C ALA A 225 -20.83 -4.70 4.19
N HIS A 226 -20.69 -5.12 5.45
CA HIS A 226 -19.43 -5.08 6.20
C HIS A 226 -19.25 -6.37 7.01
N SER A 227 -18.02 -6.84 7.07
CA SER A 227 -17.59 -7.89 7.99
C SER A 227 -16.09 -7.73 8.32
N VAL A 228 -15.56 -8.67 9.12
CA VAL A 228 -14.12 -8.78 9.35
C VAL A 228 -13.61 -10.04 8.65
N LEU A 229 -12.53 -9.90 7.89
CA LEU A 229 -11.84 -11.00 7.22
C LEU A 229 -10.35 -10.93 7.58
N GLU A 230 -9.86 -11.97 8.25
CA GLU A 230 -8.47 -12.07 8.73
C GLU A 230 -8.01 -10.80 9.47
N GLY A 231 -8.82 -10.32 10.42
CA GLY A 231 -8.53 -9.15 11.27
C GLY A 231 -8.65 -7.80 10.56
N ARG A 232 -9.18 -7.75 9.32
CA ARG A 232 -9.34 -6.50 8.57
C ARG A 232 -10.79 -6.28 8.15
N ASN A 233 -11.25 -5.05 8.26
CA ASN A 233 -12.57 -4.67 7.78
C ASN A 233 -12.72 -4.96 6.29
N LEU A 234 -13.77 -5.65 5.93
CA LEU A 234 -14.17 -5.99 4.58
C LEU A 234 -15.46 -5.28 4.24
N PHE A 235 -15.53 -4.68 3.05
CA PHE A 235 -16.71 -3.97 2.55
C PHE A 235 -17.03 -4.46 1.14
N TRP A 236 -18.31 -4.71 0.84
CA TRP A 236 -18.78 -5.12 -0.50
C TRP A 236 -20.24 -4.78 -0.71
N CYS A 237 -20.68 -4.73 -1.95
CA CYS A 237 -22.10 -4.66 -2.28
C CYS A 237 -22.61 -6.06 -2.59
N PRO A 238 -23.57 -6.62 -1.80
CA PRO A 238 -24.04 -7.99 -2.02
C PRO A 238 -24.80 -8.18 -3.34
N ALA A 239 -25.38 -7.13 -3.91
CA ALA A 239 -26.07 -7.20 -5.21
C ALA A 239 -25.10 -7.10 -6.39
N CYS A 240 -24.11 -6.17 -6.34
CA CYS A 240 -23.12 -6.02 -7.42
C CYS A 240 -22.03 -7.08 -7.38
N GLN A 241 -21.81 -7.74 -6.23
CA GLN A 241 -20.79 -8.76 -6.00
C GLN A 241 -21.47 -10.04 -5.45
N PRO A 242 -22.30 -10.72 -6.26
CA PRO A 242 -22.99 -11.94 -5.81
C PRO A 242 -21.99 -13.05 -5.49
N LYS A 243 -22.38 -13.96 -4.55
CA LYS A 243 -21.56 -15.10 -4.13
C LYS A 243 -21.42 -16.14 -5.23
#